data_657aa67fbbbc760a6e9c8452e885789a
#
_entry.id   657aa67fbbbc760a6e9c8452e885789a
#
_cell.length_a   1.000
_cell.length_b   1.000
_cell.length_c   1.000
_cell.angle_alpha   90.00
_cell.angle_beta   90.00
_cell.angle_gamma   90.00
#
_symmetry.space_group_name_H-M   'P 1'
#
loop_
_entity.id
_entity.type
_entity.pdbx_description
1 polymer ?
#
loop_
_entity_poly.entity_id
_entity_poly.type
_entity_poly.pdbx_seq_one_letter_code
_entity_poly.pdbx_strand_id
1 'polypeptide(L)'
;EGRHQANTVQELRAFVNRLGTLQSGHSSLRLHTCITEHLLQTTNTDHFHFLLEVQQNLVAGAPIAPLLQAIDELVDLGAPFLDIIRVACLASYIHGGLKATWLDSFRTTVVHAFGSVCLPQLIALERMRILYPAPPSSVKVPRASKFTNVLKPLRLIDDDVNERAPSDVGYVYSGYAPLSVRLVQTICQHEQTLRERQKNPHVYPQAARIAGWHGVDETVLQLPGATFDFIPTDMIEAPPMADDKIRTTVIFFVGGVTYAEIAALRLMSRQQRTRRFLIATTSIMNGN
;
A
#
# COMPACT_ATOMS: atom_id res chain seq x y z
N GLU A 1 -2.52 -16.47 42.67
CA GLU A 1 -1.67 -17.55 43.27
C GLU A 1 -0.34 -17.02 43.84
N GLY A 2 0.33 -16.00 43.29
CA GLY A 2 1.61 -15.49 43.79
C GLY A 2 1.57 -14.70 45.10
N ARG A 3 0.38 -14.37 45.61
CA ARG A 3 0.23 -13.51 46.80
C ARG A 3 0.63 -14.22 48.13
N HIS A 4 0.59 -15.53 48.16
CA HIS A 4 0.91 -16.34 49.36
C HIS A 4 2.36 -16.82 49.43
N GLN A 5 3.22 -16.46 48.43
CA GLN A 5 4.61 -16.91 48.38
C GLN A 5 5.63 -15.81 48.64
N ALA A 6 5.21 -14.55 48.84
CA ALA A 6 6.14 -13.46 49.11
C ALA A 6 6.46 -13.37 50.59
N ASN A 7 7.64 -13.88 50.97
CA ASN A 7 8.12 -13.91 52.37
C ASN A 7 9.03 -12.72 52.72
N THR A 8 9.44 -11.89 51.75
CA THR A 8 10.31 -10.75 51.95
C THR A 8 9.76 -9.44 51.41
N VAL A 9 10.13 -8.29 51.99
CA VAL A 9 9.72 -6.94 51.53
C VAL A 9 10.14 -6.68 50.10
N GLN A 10 11.25 -7.27 49.63
CA GLN A 10 11.73 -7.13 48.26
C GLN A 10 10.84 -7.89 47.28
N GLU A 11 10.40 -9.09 47.64
CA GLU A 11 9.46 -9.89 46.83
C GLU A 11 8.08 -9.22 46.75
N LEU A 12 7.65 -8.59 47.84
CA LEU A 12 6.39 -7.84 47.84
C LEU A 12 6.47 -6.61 46.95
N ARG A 13 7.60 -5.88 46.93
CA ARG A 13 7.82 -4.76 45.96
C ARG A 13 7.87 -5.23 44.52
N ALA A 14 8.56 -6.33 44.26
CA ALA A 14 8.60 -6.91 42.92
C ALA A 14 7.20 -7.37 42.43
N PHE A 15 6.39 -7.93 43.32
CA PHE A 15 5.01 -8.31 43.07
C PHE A 15 4.13 -7.09 42.77
N VAL A 16 4.21 -6.01 43.57
CA VAL A 16 3.48 -4.76 43.33
C VAL A 16 3.84 -4.13 41.99
N ASN A 17 5.12 -4.11 41.63
CA ASN A 17 5.58 -3.63 40.33
C ASN A 17 5.03 -4.50 39.17
N ARG A 18 5.00 -5.82 39.34
CA ARG A 18 4.37 -6.75 38.39
C ARG A 18 2.87 -6.53 38.25
N LEU A 19 2.17 -6.22 39.34
CA LEU A 19 0.75 -5.90 39.31
C LEU A 19 0.45 -4.67 38.44
N GLY A 20 1.28 -3.61 38.53
CA GLY A 20 1.15 -2.43 37.68
C GLY A 20 1.30 -2.74 36.18
N THR A 21 2.28 -3.56 35.80
CA THR A 21 2.47 -3.98 34.42
C THR A 21 1.35 -4.92 33.92
N LEU A 22 0.87 -5.82 34.77
CA LEU A 22 -0.27 -6.69 34.46
C LEU A 22 -1.57 -5.90 34.29
N GLN A 23 -1.80 -4.89 35.13
CA GLN A 23 -2.98 -4.04 35.04
C GLN A 23 -2.97 -3.19 33.76
N SER A 24 -1.81 -2.62 33.38
CA SER A 24 -1.68 -1.92 32.10
C SER A 24 -1.86 -2.84 30.91
N GLY A 25 -1.29 -4.07 30.95
CA GLY A 25 -1.48 -5.11 29.94
C GLY A 25 -2.95 -5.53 29.82
N HIS A 26 -3.65 -5.73 30.93
CA HIS A 26 -5.08 -6.07 30.95
C HIS A 26 -5.93 -4.94 30.34
N SER A 27 -5.64 -3.67 30.68
CA SER A 27 -6.34 -2.52 30.12
C SER A 27 -6.15 -2.42 28.61
N SER A 28 -4.91 -2.63 28.13
CA SER A 28 -4.60 -2.67 26.72
C SER A 28 -5.33 -3.82 26.01
N LEU A 29 -5.30 -5.02 26.57
CA LEU A 29 -6.02 -6.18 26.01
C LEU A 29 -7.51 -5.94 25.91
N ARG A 30 -8.12 -5.40 26.96
CA ARG A 30 -9.55 -5.04 26.97
C ARG A 30 -9.89 -4.04 25.87
N LEU A 31 -9.05 -3.00 25.69
CA LEU A 31 -9.25 -2.04 24.61
C LEU A 31 -9.20 -2.71 23.23
N HIS A 32 -8.19 -3.55 22.99
CA HIS A 32 -8.06 -4.28 21.74
C HIS A 32 -9.25 -5.21 21.49
N THR A 33 -9.73 -5.92 22.53
CA THR A 33 -10.91 -6.78 22.42
C THR A 33 -12.15 -5.97 22.03
N CYS A 34 -12.43 -4.85 22.70
CA CYS A 34 -13.55 -4.00 22.35
C CYS A 34 -13.47 -3.44 20.92
N ILE A 35 -12.28 -3.03 20.48
CA ILE A 35 -12.07 -2.56 19.10
C ILE A 35 -12.32 -3.71 18.11
N THR A 36 -11.80 -4.91 18.39
CA THR A 36 -12.00 -6.08 17.53
C THR A 36 -13.47 -6.48 17.45
N GLU A 37 -14.18 -6.51 18.55
CA GLU A 37 -15.62 -6.78 18.58
C GLU A 37 -16.41 -5.78 17.73
N HIS A 38 -16.05 -4.50 17.80
CA HIS A 38 -16.69 -3.46 16.97
C HIS A 38 -16.36 -3.64 15.47
N LEU A 39 -15.11 -3.95 15.11
CA LEU A 39 -14.70 -4.19 13.74
C LEU A 39 -15.37 -5.44 13.14
N LEU A 40 -15.52 -6.52 13.93
CA LEU A 40 -16.16 -7.75 13.47
C LEU A 40 -17.61 -7.55 13.00
N GLN A 41 -18.32 -6.56 13.54
CA GLN A 41 -19.68 -6.24 13.08
C GLN A 41 -19.73 -5.84 11.61
N THR A 42 -18.68 -5.23 11.10
CA THR A 42 -18.56 -4.81 9.69
C THR A 42 -17.82 -5.85 8.85
N THR A 43 -16.69 -6.36 9.35
CA THR A 43 -15.82 -7.25 8.58
C THR A 43 -16.36 -8.67 8.42
N ASN A 44 -17.28 -9.11 9.27
CA ASN A 44 -17.89 -10.45 9.19
C ASN A 44 -19.19 -10.45 8.38
N THR A 45 -19.32 -9.55 7.40
CA THR A 45 -20.49 -9.49 6.52
C THR A 45 -20.15 -10.04 5.13
N ASP A 46 -21.09 -10.73 4.49
CA ASP A 46 -20.92 -11.24 3.11
C ASP A 46 -20.61 -10.11 2.14
N HIS A 47 -21.24 -8.93 2.34
CA HIS A 47 -20.96 -7.74 1.55
C HIS A 47 -19.48 -7.33 1.63
N PHE A 48 -18.92 -7.29 2.84
CA PHE A 48 -17.50 -6.93 3.03
C PHE A 48 -16.57 -7.92 2.34
N HIS A 49 -16.83 -9.21 2.49
CA HIS A 49 -16.02 -10.27 1.87
C HIS A 49 -16.09 -10.21 0.35
N PHE A 50 -17.29 -10.04 -0.22
CA PHE A 50 -17.47 -9.92 -1.67
C PHE A 50 -16.76 -8.68 -2.23
N LEU A 51 -16.92 -7.53 -1.57
CA LEU A 51 -16.25 -6.30 -1.97
C LEU A 51 -14.72 -6.43 -1.91
N LEU A 52 -14.20 -7.07 -0.86
CA LEU A 52 -12.77 -7.32 -0.69
C LEU A 52 -12.23 -8.25 -1.79
N GLU A 53 -12.95 -9.34 -2.10
CA GLU A 53 -12.58 -10.28 -3.16
C GLU A 53 -12.49 -9.57 -4.52
N VAL A 54 -13.49 -8.76 -4.87
CA VAL A 54 -13.50 -8.00 -6.13
C VAL A 54 -12.31 -7.03 -6.19
N GLN A 55 -12.01 -6.32 -5.10
CA GLN A 55 -10.86 -5.41 -5.04
C GLN A 55 -9.53 -6.15 -5.17
N GLN A 56 -9.35 -7.27 -4.48
CA GLN A 56 -8.13 -8.07 -4.54
C GLN A 56 -7.91 -8.62 -5.96
N ASN A 57 -8.95 -9.18 -6.57
CA ASN A 57 -8.89 -9.69 -7.94
C ASN A 57 -8.57 -8.59 -8.97
N LEU A 58 -9.12 -7.37 -8.80
CA LEU A 58 -8.76 -6.23 -9.63
C LEU A 58 -7.28 -5.90 -9.52
N VAL A 59 -6.77 -5.76 -8.31
CA VAL A 59 -5.34 -5.41 -8.05
C VAL A 59 -4.41 -6.52 -8.52
N ALA A 60 -4.82 -7.79 -8.39
CA ALA A 60 -4.08 -8.95 -8.89
C ALA A 60 -4.00 -9.01 -10.44
N GLY A 61 -4.78 -8.19 -11.14
CA GLY A 61 -4.80 -8.16 -12.60
C GLY A 61 -5.64 -9.29 -13.22
N ALA A 62 -6.64 -9.76 -12.50
CA ALA A 62 -7.59 -10.76 -13.02
C ALA A 62 -8.35 -10.25 -14.27
N PRO A 63 -8.89 -11.14 -15.11
CA PRO A 63 -9.66 -10.76 -16.30
C PRO A 63 -10.81 -9.82 -15.95
N ILE A 64 -10.96 -8.72 -16.71
CA ILE A 64 -11.92 -7.65 -16.37
C ILE A 64 -13.39 -8.07 -16.50
N ALA A 65 -13.73 -8.98 -17.42
CA ALA A 65 -15.13 -9.29 -17.75
C ALA A 65 -15.92 -9.84 -16.53
N PRO A 66 -15.44 -10.84 -15.76
CA PRO A 66 -16.13 -11.29 -14.56
C PRO A 66 -16.16 -10.21 -13.46
N LEU A 67 -15.16 -9.36 -13.40
CA LEU A 67 -15.11 -8.28 -12.39
C LEU A 67 -16.13 -7.18 -12.67
N LEU A 68 -16.40 -6.86 -13.95
CA LEU A 68 -17.47 -5.94 -14.31
C LEU A 68 -18.85 -6.51 -13.97
N GLN A 69 -19.06 -7.83 -14.15
CA GLN A 69 -20.28 -8.50 -13.70
C GLN A 69 -20.44 -8.44 -12.17
N ALA A 70 -19.34 -8.64 -11.43
CA ALA A 70 -19.38 -8.51 -9.98
C ALA A 70 -19.69 -7.07 -9.51
N ILE A 71 -19.27 -6.05 -10.26
CA ILE A 71 -19.65 -4.66 -9.97
C ILE A 71 -21.15 -4.43 -10.22
N ASP A 72 -21.70 -4.99 -11.31
CA ASP A 72 -23.13 -4.93 -11.58
C ASP A 72 -23.93 -5.66 -10.48
N GLU A 73 -23.44 -6.82 -10.01
CA GLU A 73 -24.03 -7.55 -8.88
C GLU A 73 -24.02 -6.76 -7.57
N LEU A 74 -22.94 -5.98 -7.29
CA LEU A 74 -22.91 -5.09 -6.14
C LEU A 74 -24.02 -4.04 -6.18
N VAL A 75 -24.39 -3.53 -7.37
CA VAL A 75 -25.51 -2.60 -7.53
C VAL A 75 -26.83 -3.30 -7.24
N ASP A 76 -27.01 -4.52 -7.75
CA ASP A 76 -28.23 -5.31 -7.58
C ASP A 76 -28.44 -5.75 -6.12
N LEU A 77 -27.36 -6.01 -5.39
CA LEU A 77 -27.38 -6.31 -3.95
C LEU A 77 -27.62 -5.05 -3.07
N GLY A 78 -27.71 -3.87 -3.67
CA GLY A 78 -27.93 -2.62 -2.94
C GLY A 78 -26.72 -2.15 -2.11
N ALA A 79 -25.53 -2.44 -2.56
CA ALA A 79 -24.29 -1.97 -1.93
C ALA A 79 -24.26 -0.43 -1.83
N PRO A 80 -23.55 0.15 -0.85
CA PRO A 80 -23.40 1.59 -0.74
C PRO A 80 -22.82 2.21 -2.02
N PHE A 81 -23.37 3.35 -2.44
CA PHE A 81 -22.93 4.04 -3.66
C PHE A 81 -21.41 4.25 -3.72
N LEU A 82 -20.79 4.66 -2.61
CA LEU A 82 -19.35 4.90 -2.54
C LEU A 82 -18.52 3.63 -2.80
N ASP A 83 -18.96 2.48 -2.34
CA ASP A 83 -18.24 1.22 -2.53
C ASP A 83 -18.27 0.81 -4.01
N ILE A 84 -19.44 0.91 -4.64
CA ILE A 84 -19.62 0.64 -6.08
C ILE A 84 -18.71 1.55 -6.92
N ILE A 85 -18.76 2.86 -6.65
CA ILE A 85 -17.95 3.84 -7.38
C ILE A 85 -16.46 3.64 -7.18
N ARG A 86 -16.02 3.33 -5.95
CA ARG A 86 -14.60 3.02 -5.66
C ARG A 86 -14.11 1.85 -6.50
N VAL A 87 -14.87 0.77 -6.55
CA VAL A 87 -14.49 -0.43 -7.31
C VAL A 87 -14.52 -0.15 -8.82
N ALA A 88 -15.51 0.57 -9.33
CA ALA A 88 -15.57 0.97 -10.74
C ALA A 88 -14.40 1.88 -11.14
N CYS A 89 -14.04 2.84 -10.30
CA CYS A 89 -12.86 3.71 -10.49
C CYS A 89 -11.56 2.90 -10.46
N LEU A 90 -11.43 1.96 -9.52
CA LEU A 90 -10.28 1.06 -9.41
C LEU A 90 -10.13 0.22 -10.68
N ALA A 91 -11.24 -0.38 -11.18
CA ALA A 91 -11.27 -1.15 -12.41
C ALA A 91 -10.85 -0.30 -13.62
N SER A 92 -11.36 0.93 -13.72
CA SER A 92 -11.00 1.89 -14.77
C SER A 92 -9.52 2.24 -14.75
N TYR A 93 -8.97 2.49 -13.56
CA TYR A 93 -7.57 2.86 -13.38
C TYR A 93 -6.63 1.70 -13.73
N ILE A 94 -6.89 0.50 -13.22
CA ILE A 94 -6.04 -0.68 -13.41
C ILE A 94 -6.02 -1.12 -14.88
N HIS A 95 -7.16 -1.10 -15.55
CA HIS A 95 -7.29 -1.56 -16.92
C HIS A 95 -7.12 -0.47 -18.00
N GLY A 96 -6.81 0.77 -17.59
CA GLY A 96 -6.61 1.89 -18.51
C GLY A 96 -7.89 2.31 -19.26
N GLY A 97 -9.00 2.31 -18.56
CA GLY A 97 -10.34 2.61 -19.03
C GLY A 97 -11.22 1.38 -19.20
N LEU A 98 -12.53 1.56 -19.24
CA LEU A 98 -13.56 0.53 -19.34
C LEU A 98 -14.21 0.53 -20.72
N LYS A 99 -14.88 -0.55 -21.11
CA LYS A 99 -15.64 -0.59 -22.36
C LYS A 99 -16.74 0.48 -22.33
N ALA A 100 -16.85 1.29 -23.38
CA ALA A 100 -17.85 2.36 -23.46
C ALA A 100 -19.29 1.83 -23.29
N THR A 101 -19.60 0.69 -23.93
CA THR A 101 -20.92 0.06 -23.82
C THR A 101 -21.27 -0.35 -22.39
N TRP A 102 -20.30 -0.90 -21.64
CA TRP A 102 -20.52 -1.22 -20.24
C TRP A 102 -20.68 0.03 -19.40
N LEU A 103 -19.84 1.04 -19.62
CA LEU A 103 -19.89 2.29 -18.87
C LEU A 103 -21.24 3.02 -19.02
N ASP A 104 -21.81 3.01 -20.22
CA ASP A 104 -23.13 3.58 -20.49
C ASP A 104 -24.25 2.80 -19.79
N SER A 105 -24.17 1.45 -19.80
CA SER A 105 -25.08 0.58 -19.07
C SER A 105 -24.96 0.81 -17.55
N PHE A 106 -23.73 0.77 -17.03
CA PHE A 106 -23.43 1.01 -15.61
C PHE A 106 -23.98 2.35 -15.13
N ARG A 107 -23.79 3.41 -15.92
CA ARG A 107 -24.32 4.74 -15.61
C ARG A 107 -25.85 4.73 -15.48
N THR A 108 -26.54 4.03 -16.41
CA THR A 108 -28.00 3.87 -16.38
C THR A 108 -28.43 3.11 -15.14
N THR A 109 -27.79 1.98 -14.82
CA THR A 109 -28.10 1.13 -13.68
C THR A 109 -27.89 1.90 -12.36
N VAL A 110 -26.78 2.62 -12.23
CA VAL A 110 -26.50 3.43 -11.03
C VAL A 110 -27.52 4.56 -10.85
N VAL A 111 -27.92 5.23 -11.93
CA VAL A 111 -28.96 6.28 -11.87
C VAL A 111 -30.32 5.68 -11.49
N HIS A 112 -30.64 4.49 -11.96
CA HIS A 112 -31.88 3.79 -11.56
C HIS A 112 -31.85 3.39 -10.08
N ALA A 113 -30.73 2.93 -9.56
CA ALA A 113 -30.58 2.49 -8.17
C ALA A 113 -30.50 3.66 -7.19
N PHE A 114 -29.78 4.74 -7.49
CA PHE A 114 -29.47 5.83 -6.57
C PHE A 114 -30.10 7.17 -6.93
N GLY A 115 -30.81 7.23 -8.05
CA GLY A 115 -31.46 8.45 -8.53
C GLY A 115 -30.50 9.39 -9.31
N SER A 116 -31.08 10.44 -9.89
CA SER A 116 -30.34 11.41 -10.71
C SER A 116 -29.33 12.27 -9.92
N VAL A 117 -29.39 12.24 -8.59
CA VAL A 117 -28.47 12.99 -7.70
C VAL A 117 -27.01 12.52 -7.86
N CYS A 118 -26.79 11.29 -8.31
CA CYS A 118 -25.44 10.74 -8.56
C CYS A 118 -24.79 11.20 -9.87
N LEU A 119 -25.56 11.73 -10.82
CA LEU A 119 -25.08 12.15 -12.15
C LEU A 119 -23.94 13.18 -12.11
N PRO A 120 -24.01 14.26 -11.32
CA PRO A 120 -22.93 15.23 -11.24
C PRO A 120 -21.60 14.59 -10.78
N GLN A 121 -21.67 13.61 -9.87
CA GLN A 121 -20.49 12.89 -9.38
C GLN A 121 -19.89 12.00 -10.46
N LEU A 122 -20.71 11.25 -11.20
CA LEU A 122 -20.25 10.42 -12.32
C LEU A 122 -19.59 11.28 -13.41
N ILE A 123 -20.22 12.39 -13.78
CA ILE A 123 -19.66 13.35 -14.77
C ILE A 123 -18.33 13.94 -14.27
N ALA A 124 -18.23 14.27 -12.98
CA ALA A 124 -16.99 14.78 -12.40
C ALA A 124 -15.86 13.74 -12.49
N LEU A 125 -16.15 12.47 -12.17
CA LEU A 125 -15.16 11.37 -12.25
C LEU A 125 -14.68 11.15 -13.69
N GLU A 126 -15.56 11.30 -14.67
CA GLU A 126 -15.18 11.22 -16.10
C GLU A 126 -14.29 12.40 -16.53
N ARG A 127 -14.66 13.61 -16.13
CA ARG A 127 -13.87 14.82 -16.43
C ARG A 127 -12.48 14.74 -15.81
N MET A 128 -12.37 14.16 -14.60
CA MET A 128 -11.09 13.93 -13.94
C MET A 128 -10.31 12.72 -14.51
N ARG A 129 -10.88 12.00 -15.48
CA ARG A 129 -10.32 10.77 -16.06
C ARG A 129 -9.99 9.69 -15.02
N ILE A 130 -10.83 9.58 -14.02
CA ILE A 130 -10.78 8.49 -13.03
C ILE A 130 -11.66 7.33 -13.51
N LEU A 131 -12.90 7.65 -13.94
CA LEU A 131 -13.82 6.71 -14.57
C LEU A 131 -14.02 7.13 -16.03
N TYR A 132 -13.43 6.38 -16.98
CA TYR A 132 -13.41 6.80 -18.38
C TYR A 132 -13.47 5.60 -19.34
N PRO A 133 -13.98 5.82 -20.57
CA PRO A 133 -13.98 4.79 -21.58
C PRO A 133 -12.56 4.48 -22.08
N ALA A 134 -12.28 3.21 -22.30
CA ALA A 134 -11.03 2.78 -22.91
C ALA A 134 -10.91 3.37 -24.34
N PRO A 135 -9.72 3.78 -24.76
CA PRO A 135 -9.50 4.31 -26.12
C PRO A 135 -9.90 3.25 -27.17
N PRO A 136 -10.49 3.66 -28.31
CA PRO A 136 -10.91 2.74 -29.35
C PRO A 136 -9.71 1.93 -29.89
N SER A 137 -9.98 0.71 -30.33
CA SER A 137 -8.94 -0.26 -30.76
C SER A 137 -8.10 0.23 -31.96
N SER A 138 -8.58 1.26 -32.68
CA SER A 138 -7.89 1.89 -33.81
C SER A 138 -6.69 2.76 -33.38
N VAL A 139 -6.65 3.19 -32.13
CA VAL A 139 -5.54 3.98 -31.59
C VAL A 139 -4.53 2.98 -31.00
N LYS A 140 -3.33 2.91 -31.58
CA LYS A 140 -2.20 2.11 -31.06
C LYS A 140 -1.64 2.71 -29.74
N VAL A 141 -2.51 2.91 -28.76
CA VAL A 141 -2.05 3.17 -27.38
C VAL A 141 -1.83 1.79 -26.77
N PRO A 142 -0.69 1.52 -26.15
CA PRO A 142 -0.50 0.27 -25.43
C PRO A 142 -1.67 0.08 -24.48
N ARG A 143 -2.47 -0.95 -24.74
CA ARG A 143 -3.70 -1.26 -23.99
C ARG A 143 -3.43 -1.77 -22.59
N ALA A 144 -2.17 -2.13 -22.31
CA ALA A 144 -1.76 -2.51 -20.98
C ALA A 144 -1.83 -1.28 -20.09
N SER A 145 -2.64 -1.34 -19.04
CA SER A 145 -2.62 -0.37 -17.97
C SER A 145 -1.17 -0.18 -17.51
N LYS A 146 -0.76 1.08 -17.33
CA LYS A 146 0.55 1.37 -16.74
C LYS A 146 0.77 0.62 -15.43
N PHE A 147 -0.30 0.39 -14.67
CA PHE A 147 -0.27 -0.37 -13.43
C PHE A 147 0.10 -1.84 -13.64
N THR A 148 -0.51 -2.54 -14.59
CA THR A 148 -0.17 -3.96 -14.86
C THR A 148 1.27 -4.15 -15.30
N ASN A 149 1.87 -3.15 -15.95
CA ASN A 149 3.26 -3.21 -16.37
C ASN A 149 4.25 -3.09 -15.19
N VAL A 150 3.84 -2.48 -14.08
CA VAL A 150 4.71 -2.30 -12.90
C VAL A 150 4.51 -3.38 -11.83
N LEU A 151 3.44 -4.17 -11.90
CA LEU A 151 3.13 -5.24 -10.93
C LEU A 151 4.30 -6.21 -10.74
N LYS A 152 4.77 -6.81 -11.83
CA LYS A 152 5.84 -7.81 -11.80
C LYS A 152 7.23 -7.23 -11.52
N PRO A 153 7.68 -6.16 -12.23
CA PRO A 153 9.01 -5.59 -11.99
C PRO A 153 9.20 -5.09 -10.56
N LEU A 154 8.17 -4.52 -9.95
CA LEU A 154 8.21 -4.01 -8.59
C LEU A 154 7.74 -5.03 -7.55
N ARG A 155 7.40 -6.26 -7.96
CA ARG A 155 6.92 -7.33 -7.05
C ARG A 155 5.83 -6.80 -6.11
N LEU A 156 4.77 -6.19 -6.70
CA LEU A 156 3.69 -5.61 -5.91
C LEU A 156 2.80 -6.67 -5.28
N ILE A 157 2.79 -7.90 -5.84
CA ILE A 157 2.04 -9.03 -5.32
C ILE A 157 3.03 -10.10 -4.86
N ASP A 158 2.81 -10.59 -3.65
CA ASP A 158 3.55 -11.67 -3.02
C ASP A 158 2.53 -12.62 -2.37
N ASP A 159 2.49 -13.87 -2.84
CA ASP A 159 1.55 -14.88 -2.36
C ASP A 159 2.03 -15.57 -1.06
N ASP A 160 3.32 -15.42 -0.72
CA ASP A 160 3.96 -16.10 0.42
C ASP A 160 4.11 -15.19 1.66
N VAL A 161 3.10 -14.37 1.96
CA VAL A 161 3.18 -13.41 3.06
C VAL A 161 2.85 -14.05 4.42
N ASN A 162 3.77 -13.89 5.37
CA ASN A 162 3.52 -14.25 6.76
C ASN A 162 3.09 -13.00 7.56
N GLU A 163 1.81 -12.89 7.86
CA GLU A 163 1.24 -11.74 8.57
C GLU A 163 1.67 -11.66 10.04
N ARG A 164 1.98 -12.80 10.69
CA ARG A 164 2.39 -12.86 12.10
C ARG A 164 3.84 -12.49 12.32
N ALA A 165 4.68 -12.80 11.33
CA ALA A 165 6.11 -12.49 11.36
C ALA A 165 6.51 -11.89 10.00
N PRO A 166 6.10 -10.64 9.70
CA PRO A 166 6.24 -10.05 8.38
C PRO A 166 7.72 -9.84 8.02
N SER A 167 8.11 -10.39 6.88
CA SER A 167 9.44 -10.20 6.28
C SER A 167 9.44 -9.17 5.15
N ASP A 168 8.29 -8.95 4.50
CA ASP A 168 8.11 -8.01 3.40
C ASP A 168 7.01 -6.99 3.68
N VAL A 169 7.06 -5.85 2.98
CA VAL A 169 6.10 -4.74 3.09
C VAL A 169 4.69 -5.09 2.57
N GLY A 170 4.57 -6.16 1.79
CA GLY A 170 3.29 -6.66 1.29
C GLY A 170 2.33 -7.18 2.37
N TYR A 171 2.82 -7.40 3.58
CA TYR A 171 1.98 -7.91 4.68
C TYR A 171 0.80 -7.00 5.04
N VAL A 172 0.91 -5.68 4.77
CA VAL A 172 -0.10 -4.69 5.17
C VAL A 172 -1.45 -4.87 4.45
N TYR A 173 -1.45 -5.55 3.31
CA TYR A 173 -2.64 -5.89 2.53
C TYR A 173 -2.63 -7.36 2.11
N SER A 174 -2.19 -8.26 3.00
CA SER A 174 -2.23 -9.72 2.80
C SER A 174 -1.67 -10.17 1.45
N GLY A 175 -0.56 -9.57 1.01
CA GLY A 175 0.12 -9.93 -0.24
C GLY A 175 0.26 -8.80 -1.25
N TYR A 176 -0.39 -7.64 -1.04
CA TYR A 176 -0.18 -6.49 -1.89
C TYR A 176 0.73 -5.45 -1.20
N ALA A 177 1.86 -5.16 -1.81
CA ALA A 177 2.77 -4.11 -1.37
C ALA A 177 2.34 -2.75 -1.95
N PRO A 178 2.07 -1.72 -1.12
CA PRO A 178 1.74 -0.39 -1.62
C PRO A 178 2.83 0.13 -2.56
N LEU A 179 2.44 0.63 -3.74
CA LEU A 179 3.36 1.08 -4.77
C LEU A 179 4.35 2.14 -4.25
N SER A 180 3.86 3.11 -3.48
CA SER A 180 4.66 4.17 -2.86
C SER A 180 5.76 3.62 -1.95
N VAL A 181 5.42 2.63 -1.11
CA VAL A 181 6.36 1.98 -0.20
C VAL A 181 7.37 1.13 -0.97
N ARG A 182 6.90 0.41 -2.01
CA ARG A 182 7.78 -0.42 -2.83
C ARG A 182 8.81 0.42 -3.60
N LEU A 183 8.43 1.60 -4.08
CA LEU A 183 9.37 2.55 -4.69
C LEU A 183 10.45 2.99 -3.70
N VAL A 184 10.07 3.37 -2.48
CA VAL A 184 11.04 3.71 -1.41
C VAL A 184 11.95 2.52 -1.09
N GLN A 185 11.40 1.32 -0.99
CA GLN A 185 12.17 0.10 -0.75
C GLN A 185 13.18 -0.16 -1.87
N THR A 186 12.77 -0.01 -3.11
CA THR A 186 13.64 -0.22 -4.28
C THR A 186 14.84 0.72 -4.25
N ILE A 187 14.63 2.02 -3.98
CA ILE A 187 15.73 2.99 -3.85
C ILE A 187 16.67 2.60 -2.70
N CYS A 188 16.11 2.27 -1.52
CA CYS A 188 16.91 1.99 -0.34
C CYS A 188 17.70 0.67 -0.45
N GLN A 189 17.09 -0.37 -1.03
CA GLN A 189 17.76 -1.66 -1.24
C GLN A 189 18.81 -1.59 -2.33
N HIS A 190 18.58 -0.81 -3.37
CA HIS A 190 19.54 -0.60 -4.43
C HIS A 190 20.86 -0.04 -3.90
N GLU A 191 20.80 0.94 -2.99
CA GLU A 191 22.00 1.46 -2.31
C GLU A 191 22.74 0.38 -1.50
N GLN A 192 22.02 -0.51 -0.80
CA GLN A 192 22.64 -1.61 -0.05
C GLN A 192 23.34 -2.60 -0.98
N THR A 193 22.67 -3.02 -2.06
CA THR A 193 23.24 -3.91 -3.07
C THR A 193 24.49 -3.31 -3.71
N LEU A 194 24.52 -2.01 -3.96
CA LEU A 194 25.68 -1.32 -4.49
C LEU A 194 26.87 -1.32 -3.51
N ARG A 195 26.60 -1.14 -2.20
CA ARG A 195 27.64 -1.18 -1.17
C ARG A 195 28.23 -2.58 -1.03
N GLU A 196 27.38 -3.62 -1.07
CA GLU A 196 27.83 -5.00 -1.04
C GLU A 196 28.67 -5.34 -2.27
N ARG A 197 28.30 -4.83 -3.45
CA ARG A 197 29.10 -4.93 -4.69
C ARG A 197 30.44 -4.20 -4.58
N GLN A 198 30.48 -3.02 -3.95
CA GLN A 198 31.72 -2.30 -3.70
C GLN A 198 32.65 -3.03 -2.72
N LYS A 199 32.10 -3.71 -1.70
CA LYS A 199 32.87 -4.51 -0.75
C LYS A 199 33.44 -5.80 -1.39
N ASN A 200 32.78 -6.34 -2.41
CA ASN A 200 33.15 -7.57 -3.08
C ASN A 200 33.26 -7.39 -4.61
N PRO A 201 34.25 -6.64 -5.13
CA PRO A 201 34.37 -6.30 -6.55
C PRO A 201 34.61 -7.52 -7.45
N HIS A 202 35.16 -8.62 -6.89
CA HIS A 202 35.37 -9.87 -7.64
C HIS A 202 34.07 -10.62 -7.95
N VAL A 203 33.03 -10.43 -7.13
CA VAL A 203 31.71 -11.04 -7.34
C VAL A 203 30.85 -10.16 -8.26
N TYR A 204 31.14 -8.86 -8.32
CA TYR A 204 30.34 -7.87 -9.05
C TYR A 204 31.25 -6.84 -9.75
N PRO A 205 31.79 -7.16 -10.95
CA PRO A 205 32.88 -6.38 -11.58
C PRO A 205 32.49 -4.97 -12.07
N GLN A 206 31.23 -4.56 -12.03
CA GLN A 206 30.80 -3.23 -12.51
C GLN A 206 30.00 -2.49 -11.44
N ALA A 207 30.69 -2.03 -10.39
CA ALA A 207 30.09 -1.13 -9.42
C ALA A 207 30.23 0.33 -9.90
N ALA A 208 29.46 0.74 -10.91
CA ALA A 208 29.27 2.16 -11.17
C ALA A 208 28.54 2.79 -9.96
N ARG A 209 28.91 4.01 -9.59
CA ARG A 209 28.11 4.82 -8.66
C ARG A 209 26.76 5.05 -9.31
N ILE A 210 25.73 4.42 -8.77
CA ILE A 210 24.39 4.50 -9.30
C ILE A 210 23.57 5.28 -8.29
N ALA A 211 23.05 6.39 -8.71
CA ALA A 211 22.14 7.22 -7.93
C ALA A 211 20.74 7.15 -8.56
N GLY A 212 19.72 7.35 -7.75
CA GLY A 212 18.35 7.42 -8.23
C GLY A 212 17.72 6.07 -8.60
N TRP A 213 16.97 6.05 -9.68
CA TRP A 213 16.17 4.92 -10.15
C TRP A 213 16.91 3.92 -11.04
N HIS A 214 18.20 3.99 -11.10
CA HIS A 214 19.00 3.20 -12.02
C HIS A 214 18.75 1.69 -11.91
N GLY A 215 18.41 1.07 -13.03
CA GLY A 215 18.00 -0.33 -13.11
C GLY A 215 16.49 -0.58 -12.99
N VAL A 216 15.72 0.46 -12.64
CA VAL A 216 14.23 0.45 -12.65
C VAL A 216 13.66 1.65 -13.41
N ASP A 217 14.52 2.40 -14.13
CA ASP A 217 14.15 3.63 -14.85
C ASP A 217 12.99 3.40 -15.82
N GLU A 218 13.03 2.34 -16.62
CA GLU A 218 11.97 2.03 -17.57
C GLU A 218 10.63 1.77 -16.87
N THR A 219 10.68 1.16 -15.69
CA THR A 219 9.48 0.88 -14.89
C THR A 219 8.93 2.15 -14.28
N VAL A 220 9.80 3.01 -13.77
CA VAL A 220 9.41 4.30 -13.16
C VAL A 220 8.85 5.26 -14.21
N LEU A 221 9.38 5.29 -15.43
CA LEU A 221 8.85 6.08 -16.55
C LEU A 221 7.42 5.68 -16.97
N GLN A 222 6.97 4.47 -16.64
CA GLN A 222 5.59 4.02 -16.89
C GLN A 222 4.61 4.56 -15.84
N LEU A 223 5.09 5.03 -14.70
CA LEU A 223 4.23 5.65 -13.68
C LEU A 223 3.75 7.03 -14.14
N PRO A 224 2.52 7.43 -13.78
CA PRO A 224 2.03 8.75 -14.10
C PRO A 224 2.77 9.82 -13.28
N GLY A 225 3.14 10.90 -13.95
CA GLY A 225 3.83 12.03 -13.34
C GLY A 225 5.28 12.19 -13.82
N ALA A 226 5.89 13.31 -13.45
CA ALA A 226 7.29 13.58 -13.73
C ALA A 226 8.17 13.06 -12.59
N THR A 227 9.29 12.45 -12.96
CA THR A 227 10.30 11.96 -12.01
C THR A 227 11.52 12.87 -12.07
N PHE A 228 11.96 13.36 -10.92
CA PHE A 228 13.13 14.22 -10.81
C PHE A 228 14.12 13.59 -9.83
N ASP A 229 15.36 13.40 -10.29
CA ASP A 229 16.50 13.01 -9.48
C ASP A 229 17.41 14.22 -9.31
N PHE A 230 17.64 14.59 -8.06
CA PHE A 230 18.61 15.62 -7.72
C PHE A 230 19.65 15.05 -6.76
N ILE A 231 20.90 14.97 -7.21
CA ILE A 231 22.01 14.54 -6.39
C ILE A 231 22.94 15.73 -6.25
N PRO A 232 23.11 16.26 -5.02
CA PRO A 232 24.08 17.33 -4.79
C PRO A 232 25.48 16.91 -5.21
N THR A 233 26.20 17.77 -5.94
CA THR A 233 27.54 17.50 -6.46
C THR A 233 28.53 17.12 -5.34
N ASP A 234 28.37 17.74 -4.18
CA ASP A 234 29.18 17.49 -2.97
C ASP A 234 29.01 16.05 -2.42
N MET A 235 27.89 15.39 -2.74
CA MET A 235 27.65 13.99 -2.33
C MET A 235 28.29 12.98 -3.27
N ILE A 236 28.61 13.38 -4.49
CA ILE A 236 29.30 12.51 -5.48
C ILE A 236 30.77 12.33 -5.11
N GLU A 237 31.38 13.36 -4.54
CA GLU A 237 32.79 13.40 -4.14
C GLU A 237 33.02 13.02 -2.66
N ALA A 238 31.95 12.90 -1.88
CA ALA A 238 32.06 12.57 -0.46
C ALA A 238 32.67 11.16 -0.26
N PRO A 239 33.68 11.02 0.60
CA PRO A 239 34.22 9.71 0.95
C PRO A 239 33.14 8.80 1.51
N PRO A 240 33.22 7.48 1.32
CA PRO A 240 32.25 6.55 1.86
C PRO A 240 32.15 6.75 3.38
N MET A 241 30.99 7.16 3.86
CA MET A 241 30.77 7.36 5.29
C MET A 241 30.97 6.04 6.03
N ALA A 242 31.62 6.12 7.21
CA ALA A 242 31.83 4.98 8.08
C ALA A 242 30.52 4.20 8.33
N ASP A 243 30.59 2.89 8.27
CA ASP A 243 29.45 1.95 8.32
C ASP A 243 28.57 2.05 9.59
N ASP A 244 29.06 2.77 10.64
CA ASP A 244 28.37 2.84 11.95
C ASP A 244 27.38 4.01 12.11
N LYS A 245 27.25 4.90 11.12
CA LYS A 245 26.32 6.03 11.26
C LYS A 245 24.94 5.68 10.72
N ILE A 246 23.93 5.77 11.60
CA ILE A 246 22.52 5.65 11.20
C ILE A 246 22.16 6.82 10.29
N ARG A 247 21.73 6.52 9.08
CA ARG A 247 21.25 7.53 8.12
C ARG A 247 19.77 7.80 8.34
N THR A 248 19.37 9.06 8.32
CA THR A 248 17.95 9.43 8.33
C THR A 248 17.53 9.75 6.90
N THR A 249 16.50 9.03 6.43
CA THR A 249 15.85 9.30 5.15
C THR A 249 14.49 9.91 5.42
N VAL A 250 14.23 11.09 4.86
CA VAL A 250 12.92 11.75 4.94
C VAL A 250 12.10 11.32 3.73
N ILE A 251 10.90 10.81 3.99
CA ILE A 251 9.92 10.43 2.98
C ILE A 251 8.74 11.39 3.13
N PHE A 252 8.52 12.22 2.14
CA PHE A 252 7.46 13.22 2.16
C PHE A 252 6.36 12.88 1.16
N PHE A 253 5.13 12.70 1.66
CA PHE A 253 3.95 12.44 0.84
C PHE A 253 3.17 13.73 0.62
N VAL A 254 3.01 14.13 -0.62
CA VAL A 254 2.12 15.22 -1.03
C VAL A 254 0.77 14.63 -1.46
N GLY A 255 -0.31 15.09 -0.84
CA GLY A 255 -1.66 14.58 -1.09
C GLY A 255 -2.19 13.67 0.01
N GLY A 256 -1.33 12.92 0.67
CA GLY A 256 -1.71 12.07 1.80
C GLY A 256 -1.02 10.71 1.83
N VAL A 257 -1.06 10.06 2.98
CA VAL A 257 -0.52 8.72 3.23
C VAL A 257 -1.52 7.92 4.05
N THR A 258 -1.62 6.63 3.79
CA THR A 258 -2.48 5.71 4.54
C THR A 258 -1.76 5.16 5.78
N TYR A 259 -2.52 4.72 6.77
CA TYR A 259 -1.95 4.03 7.94
C TYR A 259 -1.20 2.75 7.56
N ALA A 260 -1.64 2.02 6.53
CA ALA A 260 -0.97 0.84 6.03
C ALA A 260 0.41 1.17 5.44
N GLU A 261 0.52 2.22 4.64
CA GLU A 261 1.81 2.70 4.12
C GLU A 261 2.76 3.12 5.25
N ILE A 262 2.25 3.82 6.28
CA ILE A 262 3.02 4.18 7.47
C ILE A 262 3.52 2.92 8.19
N ALA A 263 2.66 1.91 8.37
CA ALA A 263 3.00 0.66 9.01
C ALA A 263 4.09 -0.10 8.24
N ALA A 264 3.98 -0.17 6.91
CA ALA A 264 4.96 -0.79 6.04
C ALA A 264 6.33 -0.09 6.10
N LEU A 265 6.35 1.24 6.05
CA LEU A 265 7.58 2.03 6.17
C LEU A 265 8.24 1.88 7.57
N ARG A 266 7.44 1.77 8.62
CA ARG A 266 7.93 1.49 9.98
C ARG A 266 8.53 0.08 10.09
N LEU A 267 7.91 -0.93 9.46
CA LEU A 267 8.49 -2.27 9.38
C LEU A 267 9.86 -2.20 8.69
N MET A 268 9.93 -1.57 7.53
CA MET A 268 11.17 -1.41 6.76
C MET A 268 12.26 -0.68 7.58
N SER A 269 11.89 0.35 8.35
CA SER A 269 12.82 1.05 9.24
C SER A 269 13.35 0.17 10.37
N ARG A 270 12.55 -0.76 10.89
CA ARG A 270 13.00 -1.73 11.91
C ARG A 270 13.93 -2.81 11.36
N GLN A 271 13.69 -3.23 10.13
CA GLN A 271 14.52 -4.24 9.45
C GLN A 271 15.88 -3.68 9.04
N GLN A 272 15.96 -2.40 8.72
CA GLN A 272 17.20 -1.72 8.31
C GLN A 272 17.91 -1.09 9.49
N ARG A 273 18.93 -1.74 10.06
CA ARG A 273 19.69 -1.23 11.23
C ARG A 273 20.48 0.05 10.92
N THR A 274 20.84 0.29 9.66
CA THR A 274 21.68 1.42 9.25
C THR A 274 20.89 2.63 8.77
N ARG A 275 19.54 2.53 8.69
CA ARG A 275 18.70 3.60 8.15
C ARG A 275 17.44 3.79 8.99
N ARG A 276 17.15 5.06 9.31
CA ARG A 276 15.91 5.48 9.96
C ARG A 276 15.06 6.25 8.98
N PHE A 277 13.77 5.93 8.89
CA PHE A 277 12.81 6.69 8.08
C PHE A 277 12.06 7.70 8.94
N LEU A 278 12.01 8.94 8.45
CA LEU A 278 11.15 10.00 8.94
C LEU A 278 10.04 10.20 7.90
N ILE A 279 8.80 9.94 8.31
CA ILE A 279 7.64 10.03 7.43
C ILE A 279 6.96 11.37 7.69
N ALA A 280 6.84 12.18 6.65
CA ALA A 280 6.11 13.44 6.64
C ALA A 280 5.01 13.40 5.58
N THR A 281 3.88 14.04 5.85
CA THR A 281 2.73 14.04 4.95
C THR A 281 1.90 15.30 5.10
N THR A 282 1.21 15.69 4.05
CA THR A 282 0.23 16.80 4.10
C THR A 282 -1.07 16.39 4.77
N SER A 283 -1.45 15.10 4.68
CA SER A 283 -2.66 14.57 5.33
C SER A 283 -2.53 13.06 5.56
N ILE A 284 -3.36 12.54 6.47
CA ILE A 284 -3.52 11.08 6.64
C ILE A 284 -4.84 10.71 5.97
N MET A 285 -4.75 9.77 5.01
CA MET A 285 -5.91 9.26 4.29
C MET A 285 -6.58 8.17 5.14
N ASN A 286 -7.84 8.39 5.46
CA ASN A 286 -8.75 7.41 6.03
C ASN A 286 -9.92 7.19 5.07
N GLY A 287 -10.73 6.17 5.27
CA GLY A 287 -11.80 5.80 4.33
C GLY A 287 -12.99 6.80 4.25
N ASN A 288 -12.95 7.91 4.98
CA ASN A 288 -14.01 8.93 5.03
C ASN A 288 -13.81 10.00 3.98
#